data_67711cfe7b8d33049a176904bb50a2b7
#
_entry.id   67711cfe7b8d33049a176904bb50a2b7
#
_cell.length_a   1.000
_cell.length_b   1.000
_cell.length_c   1.000
_cell.angle_alpha   90.00
_cell.angle_beta   90.00
_cell.angle_gamma   90.00
#
_symmetry.space_group_name_H-M   'P 1'
#
loop_
_entity.id
_entity.type
_entity.pdbx_description
1 polymer ?
#
loop_
_entity_poly.entity_id
_entity_poly.type
_entity_poly.pdbx_seq_one_letter_code
_entity_poly.pdbx_strand_id
1 'polypeptide(L)'
;MKWGGIIFIYRGTRIRPWHLNLIWMLKLFWAMPFVLAVGYYSYLNYEQFVAMNYMSMIPVVVFLVLIYPLVSFLHVLAEDRIPLYKRIYRLWLTANFLNEQGFYYEKASRKQGGRSRKKFPKVYLKQGKYDLRLYLGTQGSKFQDRFSRIGSELETTYFMDFMNKIDEEKFVVYELAYSAFLNRIEAKDVVLNDKYELVLSKVVKWSMTENPHLLIVGGTGGGKTVLLREILVGLAKKCVVYLGDPKRADFVPLGDLDIFKGRVFFEKEDIAKMVADFKQTMNNRYDYMRAEMKKRGERELGRFYEYGLEPNILMVDEWNALMASLNRNAKIGGQMIDDLLEIILKGRQVGSYVILAMQKPTYDDLPTKLRDNMMHHISMGRLSDSGYQMTFGDENANKKFRFIERLNGKKVYGRGYSGIFGLPAQEFYAPNLTKGFSFFDVFETYSRIENPHEPNYQGGVDSEDVVENQDDIALDDSIDLPVQSLSDSSDLKTIFELSKSIDKSFGQIKNVIDVIEKGGFKEFKRDNGKVVLTEEDCLLLEGLFDSFENFDGTWKEMVSIHFDRDAFN
;
A
#
# COMPACT_ATOMS: atom_id res chain seq x y z
N MET A 1 -24.31 36.01 -2.81
CA MET A 1 -23.16 35.95 -3.72
C MET A 1 -21.88 35.52 -3.02
N LYS A 2 -21.68 34.22 -2.75
CA LYS A 2 -20.44 33.66 -2.17
C LYS A 2 -20.09 32.26 -2.73
N TRP A 3 -20.43 32.01 -3.98
CA TRP A 3 -20.24 30.69 -4.61
C TRP A 3 -18.96 30.57 -5.45
N GLY A 4 -18.25 31.64 -5.72
CA GLY A 4 -17.06 31.63 -6.59
C GLY A 4 -15.75 31.22 -5.91
N GLY A 5 -15.62 31.44 -4.59
CA GLY A 5 -14.34 31.24 -3.88
C GLY A 5 -14.06 29.80 -3.43
N ILE A 6 -15.11 29.02 -3.15
CA ILE A 6 -14.96 27.66 -2.58
C ILE A 6 -14.55 26.64 -3.65
N ILE A 7 -14.96 26.85 -4.91
CA ILE A 7 -14.67 25.91 -6.03
C ILE A 7 -13.20 25.99 -6.47
N PHE A 8 -12.54 27.14 -6.31
CA PHE A 8 -11.14 27.32 -6.72
C PHE A 8 -10.12 26.69 -5.76
N ILE A 9 -10.46 26.57 -4.48
CA ILE A 9 -9.53 26.10 -3.44
C ILE A 9 -9.46 24.56 -3.41
N TYR A 10 -10.55 23.88 -3.75
CA TYR A 10 -10.62 22.41 -3.60
C TYR A 10 -9.75 21.66 -4.64
N ARG A 11 -9.81 22.01 -5.93
CA ARG A 11 -9.09 21.31 -7.01
C ARG A 11 -7.84 22.03 -7.53
N GLY A 12 -7.53 23.21 -7.01
CA GLY A 12 -6.38 24.01 -7.44
C GLY A 12 -6.62 24.78 -8.74
N THR A 13 -5.54 25.02 -9.52
CA THR A 13 -5.54 25.89 -10.70
C THR A 13 -6.02 25.14 -11.93
N ARG A 14 -7.03 25.68 -12.62
CA ARG A 14 -7.49 25.13 -13.91
C ARG A 14 -6.46 25.39 -15.00
N ILE A 15 -6.03 24.35 -15.71
CA ILE A 15 -5.12 24.45 -16.84
C ILE A 15 -5.86 24.95 -18.08
N ARG A 16 -5.27 25.97 -18.73
CA ARG A 16 -5.82 26.61 -19.93
C ARG A 16 -4.74 26.76 -21.00
N PRO A 17 -5.09 26.89 -22.29
CA PRO A 17 -4.12 27.01 -23.37
C PRO A 17 -3.13 28.18 -23.22
N TRP A 18 -3.51 29.30 -22.58
CA TRP A 18 -2.61 30.42 -22.38
C TRP A 18 -1.42 30.12 -21.46
N HIS A 19 -1.52 29.04 -20.62
CA HIS A 19 -0.39 28.61 -19.82
C HIS A 19 0.82 28.13 -20.66
N LEU A 20 0.62 27.81 -21.93
CA LEU A 20 1.72 27.51 -22.85
C LEU A 20 2.70 28.70 -23.02
N ASN A 21 2.22 29.92 -22.80
CA ASN A 21 3.04 31.11 -22.91
C ASN A 21 3.75 31.52 -21.60
N LEU A 22 3.52 30.79 -20.50
CA LEU A 22 4.07 31.17 -19.18
C LEU A 22 5.59 31.27 -19.15
N ILE A 23 6.31 30.35 -19.77
CA ILE A 23 7.78 30.43 -19.82
C ILE A 23 8.24 31.68 -20.57
N TRP A 24 7.60 31.99 -21.68
CA TRP A 24 7.91 33.19 -22.43
C TRP A 24 7.61 34.46 -21.62
N MET A 25 6.50 34.49 -20.90
CA MET A 25 6.16 35.58 -19.97
C MET A 25 7.16 35.72 -18.83
N LEU A 26 7.65 34.62 -18.28
CA LEU A 26 8.68 34.62 -17.24
C LEU A 26 10.02 35.12 -17.78
N LYS A 27 10.40 34.69 -18.98
CA LYS A 27 11.62 35.23 -19.63
C LYS A 27 11.49 36.71 -19.91
N LEU A 28 10.33 37.18 -20.36
CA LEU A 28 10.07 38.60 -20.57
C LEU A 28 10.16 39.39 -19.26
N PHE A 29 9.63 38.84 -18.15
CA PHE A 29 9.77 39.45 -16.83
C PHE A 29 11.25 39.64 -16.43
N TRP A 30 12.09 38.63 -16.64
CA TRP A 30 13.51 38.73 -16.39
C TRP A 30 14.23 39.70 -17.36
N ALA A 31 13.75 39.83 -18.60
CA ALA A 31 14.32 40.75 -19.58
C ALA A 31 13.95 42.22 -19.29
N MET A 32 12.79 42.47 -18.64
CA MET A 32 12.24 43.82 -18.46
C MET A 32 13.22 44.82 -17.82
N PRO A 33 13.91 44.55 -16.69
CA PRO A 33 14.84 45.49 -16.09
C PRO A 33 15.99 45.83 -17.03
N PHE A 34 16.45 44.89 -17.83
CA PHE A 34 17.51 45.08 -18.79
C PHE A 34 17.06 45.93 -19.99
N VAL A 35 15.88 45.69 -20.49
CA VAL A 35 15.29 46.51 -21.57
C VAL A 35 15.08 47.95 -21.09
N LEU A 36 14.63 48.13 -19.85
CA LEU A 36 14.51 49.48 -19.26
C LEU A 36 15.86 50.18 -19.11
N ALA A 37 16.90 49.44 -18.71
CA ALA A 37 18.25 49.99 -18.59
C ALA A 37 18.80 50.43 -19.93
N VAL A 38 18.61 49.63 -21.00
CA VAL A 38 18.99 50.01 -22.38
C VAL A 38 18.19 51.21 -22.87
N GLY A 39 16.90 51.24 -22.60
CA GLY A 39 16.02 52.36 -22.96
C GLY A 39 16.48 53.67 -22.28
N TYR A 40 16.80 53.60 -20.98
CA TYR A 40 17.30 54.74 -20.23
C TYR A 40 18.67 55.23 -20.74
N TYR A 41 19.60 54.30 -21.00
CA TYR A 41 20.89 54.63 -21.61
C TYR A 41 20.72 55.28 -22.98
N SER A 42 19.84 54.75 -23.84
CA SER A 42 19.56 55.31 -25.15
C SER A 42 18.92 56.71 -25.07
N TYR A 43 18.06 56.93 -24.05
CA TYR A 43 17.49 58.25 -23.79
C TYR A 43 18.55 59.28 -23.40
N LEU A 44 19.48 58.92 -22.49
CA LEU A 44 20.58 59.82 -22.06
C LEU A 44 21.55 60.17 -23.18
N ASN A 45 21.74 59.29 -24.15
CA ASN A 45 22.69 59.47 -25.26
C ASN A 45 21.96 59.77 -26.60
N TYR A 46 20.71 60.24 -26.55
CA TYR A 46 19.87 60.44 -27.74
C TYR A 46 20.56 61.28 -28.84
N GLU A 47 21.19 62.41 -28.49
CA GLU A 47 21.87 63.28 -29.42
C GLU A 47 23.05 62.57 -30.15
N GLN A 48 23.79 61.72 -29.43
CA GLN A 48 24.87 60.91 -29.98
C GLN A 48 24.34 59.80 -30.93
N PHE A 49 23.18 59.22 -30.63
CA PHE A 49 22.54 58.26 -31.52
C PHE A 49 22.07 58.93 -32.82
N VAL A 50 21.49 60.12 -32.74
CA VAL A 50 21.06 60.89 -33.89
C VAL A 50 22.28 61.33 -34.76
N ALA A 51 23.40 61.64 -34.11
CA ALA A 51 24.68 61.95 -34.77
C ALA A 51 25.42 60.71 -35.33
N MET A 52 24.82 59.52 -35.28
CA MET A 52 25.40 58.23 -35.73
C MET A 52 26.77 57.93 -35.10
N ASN A 53 26.98 58.29 -33.83
CA ASN A 53 28.20 57.97 -33.13
C ASN A 53 28.28 56.48 -32.78
N TYR A 54 29.15 55.73 -33.49
CA TYR A 54 29.27 54.29 -33.30
C TYR A 54 29.71 53.89 -31.88
N MET A 55 30.48 54.69 -31.18
CA MET A 55 30.94 54.41 -29.82
C MET A 55 29.79 54.34 -28.81
N SER A 56 28.73 55.14 -28.97
CA SER A 56 27.55 55.09 -28.12
C SER A 56 26.61 53.95 -28.48
N MET A 57 26.68 53.44 -29.74
CA MET A 57 25.83 52.31 -30.19
C MET A 57 26.39 50.94 -29.78
N ILE A 58 27.73 50.78 -29.69
CA ILE A 58 28.38 49.50 -29.35
C ILE A 58 27.82 48.89 -28.05
N PRO A 59 27.72 49.61 -26.92
CA PRO A 59 27.17 49.03 -25.69
C PRO A 59 25.77 48.48 -25.85
N VAL A 60 24.91 49.13 -26.62
CA VAL A 60 23.54 48.69 -26.88
C VAL A 60 23.52 47.37 -27.67
N VAL A 61 24.34 47.29 -28.73
CA VAL A 61 24.43 46.09 -29.55
C VAL A 61 24.99 44.91 -28.73
N VAL A 62 26.06 45.11 -27.99
CA VAL A 62 26.67 44.10 -27.11
C VAL A 62 25.63 43.63 -26.08
N PHE A 63 24.90 44.56 -25.50
CA PHE A 63 23.89 44.23 -24.50
C PHE A 63 22.70 43.45 -25.10
N LEU A 64 22.22 43.81 -26.27
CA LEU A 64 21.16 43.10 -26.99
C LEU A 64 21.58 41.66 -27.34
N VAL A 65 22.84 41.42 -27.64
CA VAL A 65 23.38 40.08 -27.91
C VAL A 65 23.48 39.27 -26.62
N LEU A 66 23.86 39.89 -25.51
CA LEU A 66 24.07 39.20 -24.23
C LEU A 66 22.77 38.99 -23.41
N ILE A 67 21.70 39.75 -23.70
CA ILE A 67 20.45 39.67 -22.91
C ILE A 67 19.80 38.28 -22.97
N TYR A 68 19.82 37.63 -24.13
CA TYR A 68 19.17 36.33 -24.29
C TYR A 68 19.84 35.22 -23.47
N PRO A 69 21.16 34.99 -23.54
CA PRO A 69 21.83 33.99 -22.72
C PRO A 69 21.75 34.34 -21.22
N LEU A 70 21.85 35.63 -20.84
CA LEU A 70 21.70 36.05 -19.45
C LEU A 70 20.30 35.77 -18.89
N VAL A 71 19.26 36.14 -19.62
CA VAL A 71 17.87 35.86 -19.23
C VAL A 71 17.61 34.36 -19.16
N SER A 72 18.17 33.58 -20.09
CA SER A 72 18.06 32.13 -20.07
C SER A 72 18.77 31.52 -18.86
N PHE A 73 19.94 32.00 -18.50
CA PHE A 73 20.66 31.60 -17.29
C PHE A 73 19.87 31.94 -16.00
N LEU A 74 19.35 33.16 -15.89
CA LEU A 74 18.53 33.59 -14.76
C LEU A 74 17.24 32.77 -14.65
N HIS A 75 16.65 32.40 -15.78
CA HIS A 75 15.47 31.52 -15.82
C HIS A 75 15.79 30.16 -15.21
N VAL A 76 16.89 29.50 -15.62
CA VAL A 76 17.30 28.19 -15.07
C VAL A 76 17.64 28.30 -13.59
N LEU A 77 18.37 29.34 -13.18
CA LEU A 77 18.71 29.57 -11.77
C LEU A 77 17.45 29.76 -10.90
N ALA A 78 16.45 30.50 -11.41
CA ALA A 78 15.22 30.77 -10.72
C ALA A 78 14.35 29.50 -10.61
N GLU A 79 14.34 28.65 -11.64
CA GLU A 79 13.65 27.36 -11.63
C GLU A 79 14.18 26.46 -10.52
N ASP A 80 15.48 26.43 -10.29
CA ASP A 80 16.08 25.57 -9.25
C ASP A 80 15.88 26.10 -7.83
N ARG A 81 15.89 27.41 -7.62
CA ARG A 81 15.97 28.02 -6.30
C ARG A 81 14.66 28.62 -5.77
N ILE A 82 13.75 29.06 -6.65
CA ILE A 82 12.54 29.80 -6.25
C ILE A 82 11.30 28.89 -6.23
N PRO A 83 10.72 28.58 -5.06
CA PRO A 83 9.56 27.67 -4.97
C PRO A 83 8.33 28.18 -5.77
N LEU A 84 8.09 29.48 -5.79
CA LEU A 84 7.00 30.08 -6.57
C LEU A 84 7.22 29.87 -8.07
N TYR A 85 8.46 30.01 -8.52
CA TYR A 85 8.83 29.80 -9.92
C TYR A 85 8.59 28.34 -10.34
N LYS A 86 8.98 27.38 -9.51
CA LYS A 86 8.67 25.95 -9.72
C LYS A 86 7.17 25.69 -9.84
N ARG A 87 6.34 26.38 -9.06
CA ARG A 87 4.89 26.25 -9.15
C ARG A 87 4.34 26.75 -10.48
N ILE A 88 4.83 27.87 -10.98
CA ILE A 88 4.44 28.43 -12.29
C ILE A 88 4.94 27.53 -13.43
N TYR A 89 6.18 27.04 -13.34
CA TYR A 89 6.75 26.12 -14.31
C TYR A 89 5.92 24.84 -14.45
N ARG A 90 5.43 24.26 -13.34
CA ARG A 90 4.56 23.08 -13.37
C ARG A 90 3.22 23.33 -14.06
N LEU A 91 2.66 24.53 -13.98
CA LEU A 91 1.45 24.89 -14.74
C LEU A 91 1.74 24.88 -16.26
N TRP A 92 2.87 25.45 -16.67
CA TRP A 92 3.32 25.36 -18.05
C TRP A 92 3.57 23.92 -18.49
N LEU A 93 4.30 23.14 -17.69
CA LEU A 93 4.61 21.74 -17.98
C LEU A 93 3.33 20.92 -18.19
N THR A 94 2.31 21.14 -17.34
CA THR A 94 1.01 20.49 -17.50
C THR A 94 0.33 20.91 -18.82
N ALA A 95 0.34 22.20 -19.15
CA ALA A 95 -0.24 22.71 -20.39
C ALA A 95 0.49 22.14 -21.62
N ASN A 96 1.82 22.09 -21.56
CA ASN A 96 2.65 21.51 -22.62
C ASN A 96 2.38 20.02 -22.79
N PHE A 97 2.33 19.25 -21.70
CA PHE A 97 1.93 17.84 -21.73
C PHE A 97 0.58 17.63 -22.42
N LEU A 98 -0.45 18.41 -22.04
CA LEU A 98 -1.76 18.31 -22.68
C LEU A 98 -1.71 18.65 -24.18
N ASN A 99 -0.89 19.61 -24.58
CA ASN A 99 -0.71 20.00 -25.97
C ASN A 99 0.02 18.94 -26.80
N GLU A 100 1.16 18.43 -26.31
CA GLU A 100 1.96 17.42 -27.01
C GLU A 100 1.25 16.07 -27.11
N GLN A 101 0.52 15.68 -26.09
CA GLN A 101 -0.28 14.45 -26.09
C GLN A 101 -1.60 14.57 -26.86
N GLY A 102 -1.90 15.74 -27.45
CA GLY A 102 -3.13 15.96 -28.21
C GLY A 102 -4.40 16.02 -27.35
N PHE A 103 -4.30 16.28 -26.06
CA PHE A 103 -5.44 16.42 -25.15
C PHE A 103 -6.12 17.78 -25.26
N TYR A 104 -6.61 18.10 -26.45
CA TYR A 104 -7.35 19.34 -26.70
C TYR A 104 -8.49 19.14 -27.69
N TYR A 105 -9.44 20.05 -27.63
CA TYR A 105 -10.50 20.20 -28.62
C TYR A 105 -10.15 21.37 -29.55
N GLU A 106 -10.28 21.20 -30.86
CA GLU A 106 -10.17 22.27 -31.79
C GLU A 106 -11.54 22.93 -32.01
N LYS A 107 -11.60 24.22 -31.80
CA LYS A 107 -12.78 25.03 -32.08
C LYS A 107 -12.49 25.86 -33.31
N ALA A 108 -13.27 25.58 -34.38
CA ALA A 108 -13.17 26.35 -35.62
C ALA A 108 -13.35 27.85 -35.34
N SER A 109 -12.61 28.69 -36.05
CA SER A 109 -12.80 30.14 -36.00
C SER A 109 -14.14 30.48 -36.63
N ARG A 110 -14.88 31.40 -36.00
CA ARG A 110 -16.10 31.94 -36.62
C ARG A 110 -15.83 32.92 -37.78
N LYS A 111 -14.55 33.36 -37.92
CA LYS A 111 -14.13 34.23 -39.03
C LYS A 111 -13.54 33.37 -40.14
N GLN A 112 -13.97 33.63 -41.39
CA GLN A 112 -13.43 32.98 -42.59
C GLN A 112 -11.89 33.20 -42.65
N GLY A 113 -11.10 32.12 -42.72
CA GLY A 113 -9.64 32.20 -42.69
C GLY A 113 -8.98 32.34 -41.29
N GLY A 114 -9.77 32.36 -40.20
CA GLY A 114 -9.26 32.47 -38.84
C GLY A 114 -8.65 31.14 -38.31
N ARG A 115 -7.51 31.22 -37.59
CA ARG A 115 -6.88 30.06 -36.97
C ARG A 115 -7.80 29.37 -35.96
N SER A 116 -7.86 28.02 -35.96
CA SER A 116 -8.59 27.25 -34.97
C SER A 116 -8.03 27.53 -33.57
N ARG A 117 -8.91 27.56 -32.56
CA ARG A 117 -8.52 27.80 -31.17
C ARG A 117 -8.53 26.47 -30.42
N LYS A 118 -7.40 26.14 -29.80
CA LYS A 118 -7.29 24.98 -28.90
C LYS A 118 -8.04 25.24 -27.59
N LYS A 119 -8.77 24.25 -27.11
CA LYS A 119 -9.42 24.26 -25.81
C LYS A 119 -9.08 22.99 -25.06
N PHE A 120 -8.45 23.12 -23.89
CA PHE A 120 -8.17 21.96 -23.04
C PHE A 120 -9.44 21.42 -22.36
N PRO A 121 -9.51 20.11 -22.09
CA PRO A 121 -10.53 19.52 -21.24
C PRO A 121 -10.49 20.13 -19.82
N LYS A 122 -11.39 19.70 -18.95
CA LYS A 122 -11.39 20.15 -17.55
C LYS A 122 -10.24 19.47 -16.81
N VAL A 123 -9.09 20.13 -16.72
CA VAL A 123 -7.91 19.69 -16.01
C VAL A 123 -7.54 20.73 -14.97
N TYR A 124 -7.27 20.26 -13.73
CA TYR A 124 -6.87 21.12 -12.63
C TYR A 124 -5.60 20.57 -11.99
N LEU A 125 -4.70 21.46 -11.58
CA LEU A 125 -3.46 21.16 -10.89
C LEU A 125 -3.50 21.75 -9.49
N LYS A 126 -3.47 20.90 -8.46
CA LYS A 126 -3.32 21.28 -7.05
C LYS A 126 -1.91 20.96 -6.60
N GLN A 127 -1.20 21.96 -6.11
CA GLN A 127 0.17 21.83 -5.65
C GLN A 127 0.22 21.94 -4.13
N GLY A 128 0.34 20.79 -3.46
CA GLY A 128 0.47 20.69 -2.01
C GLY A 128 1.87 21.03 -1.52
N LYS A 129 2.14 20.74 -0.26
CA LYS A 129 3.47 20.91 0.35
C LYS A 129 4.44 19.79 -0.08
N TYR A 130 3.93 18.57 -0.20
CA TYR A 130 4.71 17.36 -0.48
C TYR A 130 4.24 16.62 -1.74
N ASP A 131 3.04 16.94 -2.24
CA ASP A 131 2.34 16.27 -3.32
C ASP A 131 1.86 17.24 -4.40
N LEU A 132 1.66 16.68 -5.57
CA LEU A 132 1.03 17.32 -6.71
C LEU A 132 -0.16 16.45 -7.12
N ARG A 133 -1.36 17.05 -7.19
CA ARG A 133 -2.57 16.35 -7.60
C ARG A 133 -3.08 16.89 -8.92
N LEU A 134 -3.22 16.00 -9.88
CA LEU A 134 -3.75 16.31 -11.20
C LEU A 134 -5.18 15.74 -11.32
N TYR A 135 -6.16 16.62 -11.45
CA TYR A 135 -7.56 16.26 -11.64
C TYR A 135 -7.90 16.29 -13.13
N LEU A 136 -8.26 15.17 -13.71
CA LEU A 136 -8.59 14.99 -15.12
C LEU A 136 -10.07 14.71 -15.27
N GLY A 137 -10.81 15.60 -15.94
CA GLY A 137 -12.24 15.47 -16.13
C GLY A 137 -12.59 14.33 -17.09
N THR A 138 -13.36 13.36 -16.61
CA THR A 138 -13.78 12.17 -17.37
C THR A 138 -15.17 12.31 -17.95
N GLN A 139 -16.07 13.06 -17.31
CA GLN A 139 -17.48 13.15 -17.66
C GLN A 139 -17.70 13.70 -19.08
N GLY A 140 -18.06 12.81 -20.02
CA GLY A 140 -18.29 13.15 -21.42
C GLY A 140 -17.04 13.61 -22.18
N SER A 141 -15.85 13.32 -21.69
CA SER A 141 -14.60 13.63 -22.36
C SER A 141 -14.24 12.54 -23.36
N LYS A 142 -13.88 12.90 -24.60
CA LYS A 142 -13.30 11.96 -25.57
C LYS A 142 -11.97 11.37 -25.11
N PHE A 143 -11.40 11.86 -24.02
CA PHE A 143 -10.10 11.44 -23.49
C PHE A 143 -10.23 10.58 -22.21
N GLN A 144 -11.45 10.23 -21.78
CA GLN A 144 -11.67 9.53 -20.50
C GLN A 144 -10.87 8.25 -20.38
N ASP A 145 -10.82 7.41 -21.42
CA ASP A 145 -10.11 6.12 -21.39
C ASP A 145 -8.59 6.31 -21.31
N ARG A 146 -8.05 7.30 -22.02
CA ARG A 146 -6.64 7.67 -21.91
C ARG A 146 -6.32 8.26 -20.54
N PHE A 147 -7.20 9.12 -20.01
CA PHE A 147 -7.04 9.73 -18.69
C PHE A 147 -7.00 8.67 -17.55
N SER A 148 -7.62 7.53 -17.73
CA SER A 148 -7.56 6.44 -16.74
C SER A 148 -6.23 5.67 -16.72
N ARG A 149 -5.36 5.84 -17.74
CA ARG A 149 -4.15 5.03 -17.94
C ARG A 149 -2.84 5.83 -18.03
N ILE A 150 -2.83 7.15 -17.85
CA ILE A 150 -1.65 8.00 -18.08
C ILE A 150 -0.69 8.13 -16.88
N GLY A 151 -0.84 7.32 -15.82
CA GLY A 151 -0.01 7.43 -14.60
C GLY A 151 1.49 7.43 -14.90
N SER A 152 1.98 6.48 -15.71
CA SER A 152 3.40 6.37 -16.07
C SER A 152 3.90 7.52 -16.96
N GLU A 153 3.03 8.10 -17.80
CA GLU A 153 3.36 9.27 -18.61
C GLU A 153 3.54 10.50 -17.72
N LEU A 154 2.69 10.64 -16.68
CA LEU A 154 2.79 11.72 -15.69
C LEU A 154 4.05 11.60 -14.84
N GLU A 155 4.42 10.40 -14.39
CA GLU A 155 5.69 10.14 -13.71
C GLU A 155 6.89 10.62 -14.54
N THR A 156 6.86 10.35 -15.85
CA THR A 156 7.93 10.75 -16.77
C THR A 156 7.93 12.26 -16.99
N THR A 157 6.74 12.87 -17.19
CA THR A 157 6.59 14.29 -17.47
C THR A 157 7.03 15.16 -16.31
N TYR A 158 6.63 14.83 -15.09
CA TYR A 158 6.96 15.62 -13.91
C TYR A 158 8.25 15.19 -13.22
N PHE A 159 8.80 14.03 -13.63
CA PHE A 159 9.91 13.39 -12.93
C PHE A 159 9.62 13.17 -11.44
N MET A 160 8.37 12.81 -11.12
CA MET A 160 7.84 12.57 -9.78
C MET A 160 7.36 11.14 -9.67
N ASP A 161 7.28 10.61 -8.45
CA ASP A 161 6.72 9.28 -8.21
C ASP A 161 5.19 9.34 -8.20
N PHE A 162 4.55 8.42 -8.92
CA PHE A 162 3.11 8.22 -8.89
C PHE A 162 2.72 7.45 -7.63
N MET A 163 2.01 8.11 -6.72
CA MET A 163 1.63 7.56 -5.42
C MET A 163 0.28 6.87 -5.45
N ASN A 164 -0.71 7.50 -6.07
CA ASN A 164 -2.09 7.03 -6.01
C ASN A 164 -2.92 7.50 -7.19
N LYS A 165 -3.92 6.69 -7.56
CA LYS A 165 -4.98 7.02 -8.50
C LYS A 165 -6.32 6.92 -7.79
N ILE A 166 -7.08 7.99 -7.81
CA ILE A 166 -8.40 8.07 -7.18
C ILE A 166 -9.42 8.33 -8.27
N ASP A 167 -10.40 7.44 -8.39
CA ASP A 167 -11.52 7.63 -9.30
C ASP A 167 -12.66 8.35 -8.56
N GLU A 168 -12.83 9.66 -8.81
CA GLU A 168 -13.97 10.46 -8.37
C GLU A 168 -15.09 10.41 -9.43
N GLU A 169 -16.33 10.65 -9.04
CA GLU A 169 -17.51 10.64 -9.94
C GLU A 169 -17.30 11.36 -11.28
N LYS A 170 -16.52 12.45 -11.28
CA LYS A 170 -16.33 13.34 -12.46
C LYS A 170 -14.88 13.49 -12.90
N PHE A 171 -13.95 12.95 -12.14
CA PHE A 171 -12.52 13.11 -12.36
C PHE A 171 -11.75 11.84 -12.02
N VAL A 172 -10.70 11.58 -12.76
CA VAL A 172 -9.60 10.73 -12.31
C VAL A 172 -8.55 11.65 -11.71
N VAL A 173 -8.11 11.35 -10.49
CA VAL A 173 -7.11 12.13 -9.77
C VAL A 173 -5.82 11.33 -9.67
N TYR A 174 -4.72 11.92 -10.12
CA TYR A 174 -3.39 11.38 -9.97
C TYR A 174 -2.64 12.15 -8.90
N GLU A 175 -2.14 11.44 -7.89
CA GLU A 175 -1.30 11.99 -6.84
C GLU A 175 0.16 11.63 -7.11
N LEU A 176 1.01 12.65 -7.20
CA LEU A 176 2.44 12.54 -7.47
C LEU A 176 3.24 13.14 -6.31
N ALA A 177 4.29 12.46 -5.84
CA ALA A 177 5.20 12.98 -4.82
C ALA A 177 6.31 13.82 -5.45
N TYR A 178 6.61 14.99 -4.88
CA TYR A 178 7.72 15.83 -5.35
C TYR A 178 9.08 15.15 -5.20
N SER A 179 9.30 14.51 -4.05
CA SER A 179 10.49 13.72 -3.77
C SER A 179 10.24 12.91 -2.49
N ALA A 180 10.27 11.60 -2.60
CA ALA A 180 10.18 10.72 -1.44
C ALA A 180 11.39 10.89 -0.50
N PHE A 181 12.55 11.30 -1.03
CA PHE A 181 13.76 11.56 -0.23
C PHE A 181 13.56 12.70 0.79
N LEU A 182 12.78 13.74 0.47
CA LEU A 182 12.48 14.85 1.39
C LEU A 182 11.53 14.43 2.53
N ASN A 183 10.87 13.30 2.36
CA ASN A 183 9.95 12.74 3.36
C ASN A 183 10.65 11.77 4.31
N ARG A 184 11.95 11.52 4.11
CA ARG A 184 12.76 10.65 4.96
C ARG A 184 12.83 11.21 6.39
N ILE A 185 12.72 10.34 7.38
CA ILE A 185 12.94 10.64 8.81
C ILE A 185 14.27 10.06 9.28
N GLU A 186 14.72 10.40 10.47
CA GLU A 186 15.85 9.73 11.10
C GLU A 186 15.41 8.42 11.75
N ALA A 187 16.33 7.43 11.86
CA ALA A 187 16.02 6.12 12.44
C ALA A 187 15.52 6.22 13.90
N LYS A 188 16.03 7.18 14.67
CA LYS A 188 15.56 7.45 16.04
C LYS A 188 14.12 7.96 16.13
N ASP A 189 13.58 8.51 15.02
CA ASP A 189 12.24 9.07 14.95
C ASP A 189 11.19 8.02 14.48
N VAL A 190 11.63 6.78 14.22
CA VAL A 190 10.73 5.66 13.95
C VAL A 190 9.96 5.34 15.23
N VAL A 191 8.66 5.43 15.18
CA VAL A 191 7.81 5.27 16.37
C VAL A 191 6.48 4.61 16.02
N LEU A 192 6.02 3.72 16.90
CA LEU A 192 4.66 3.21 16.89
C LEU A 192 3.77 4.20 17.67
N ASN A 193 2.84 4.84 16.97
CA ASN A 193 1.92 5.79 17.59
C ASN A 193 0.74 5.08 18.31
N ASP A 194 -0.10 5.85 18.99
CA ASP A 194 -1.23 5.30 19.75
C ASP A 194 -2.39 4.76 18.86
N LYS A 195 -2.31 4.97 17.55
CA LYS A 195 -3.21 4.36 16.56
C LYS A 195 -2.67 3.05 15.99
N TYR A 196 -1.59 2.52 16.57
CA TYR A 196 -0.88 1.35 16.06
C TYR A 196 -0.37 1.51 14.62
N GLU A 197 0.04 2.74 14.26
CA GLU A 197 0.72 3.04 13.02
C GLU A 197 2.22 3.20 13.28
N LEU A 198 3.03 2.37 12.66
CA LEU A 198 4.48 2.52 12.65
C LEU A 198 4.88 3.57 11.62
N VAL A 199 5.44 4.68 12.07
CA VAL A 199 5.86 5.79 11.21
C VAL A 199 7.24 5.48 10.63
N LEU A 200 7.32 5.23 9.32
CA LEU A 200 8.56 4.92 8.59
C LEU A 200 9.08 6.12 7.78
N SER A 201 8.21 7.06 7.44
CA SER A 201 8.56 8.36 6.84
C SER A 201 7.45 9.37 7.16
N LYS A 202 7.60 10.62 6.70
CA LYS A 202 6.53 11.63 6.87
C LYS A 202 5.22 11.27 6.18
N VAL A 203 5.26 10.37 5.20
CA VAL A 203 4.09 9.97 4.38
C VAL A 203 3.82 8.47 4.41
N VAL A 204 4.82 7.63 4.68
CA VAL A 204 4.68 6.17 4.75
C VAL A 204 4.55 5.76 6.20
N LYS A 205 3.46 5.08 6.49
CA LYS A 205 3.15 4.49 7.78
C LYS A 205 2.60 3.09 7.56
N TRP A 206 2.98 2.17 8.41
CA TRP A 206 2.36 0.85 8.46
C TRP A 206 1.29 0.84 9.56
N SER A 207 0.02 0.79 9.16
CA SER A 207 -1.10 0.64 10.09
C SER A 207 -1.33 -0.85 10.37
N MET A 208 -0.96 -1.32 11.55
CA MET A 208 -1.11 -2.72 11.94
C MET A 208 -2.57 -3.15 11.99
N THR A 209 -3.46 -2.25 12.41
CA THR A 209 -4.88 -2.54 12.59
C THR A 209 -5.68 -2.52 11.28
N GLU A 210 -5.25 -1.74 10.28
CA GLU A 210 -5.92 -1.65 8.98
C GLU A 210 -5.29 -2.54 7.93
N ASN A 211 -3.95 -2.57 7.90
CA ASN A 211 -3.15 -3.33 6.94
C ASN A 211 -2.23 -4.30 7.67
N PRO A 212 -2.80 -5.39 8.25
CA PRO A 212 -2.03 -6.32 9.07
C PRO A 212 -0.94 -7.00 8.26
N HIS A 213 0.10 -7.38 8.98
CA HIS A 213 1.28 -8.07 8.48
C HIS A 213 2.09 -7.27 7.46
N LEU A 214 3.39 -7.46 7.46
CA LEU A 214 4.35 -6.72 6.65
C LEU A 214 5.27 -7.67 5.89
N LEU A 215 5.32 -7.53 4.56
CA LEU A 215 6.25 -8.24 3.69
C LEU A 215 7.34 -7.28 3.21
N ILE A 216 8.61 -7.63 3.44
CA ILE A 216 9.77 -6.86 2.97
C ILE A 216 10.53 -7.68 1.94
N VAL A 217 10.67 -7.15 0.73
CA VAL A 217 11.30 -7.83 -0.40
C VAL A 217 12.51 -7.03 -0.87
N GLY A 218 13.59 -7.71 -1.22
CA GLY A 218 14.75 -7.03 -1.79
C GLY A 218 15.97 -7.92 -1.94
N GLY A 219 16.78 -7.66 -2.96
CA GLY A 219 18.02 -8.39 -3.20
C GLY A 219 19.06 -8.19 -2.09
N THR A 220 20.11 -9.00 -2.14
CA THR A 220 21.26 -8.88 -1.24
C THR A 220 21.87 -7.47 -1.35
N GLY A 221 22.16 -6.84 -0.23
CA GLY A 221 22.66 -5.47 -0.19
C GLY A 221 21.61 -4.39 -0.46
N GLY A 222 20.33 -4.74 -0.63
CA GLY A 222 19.22 -3.79 -0.83
C GLY A 222 18.86 -2.98 0.42
N GLY A 223 19.33 -3.37 1.61
CA GLY A 223 19.06 -2.66 2.86
C GLY A 223 17.89 -3.22 3.68
N LYS A 224 17.42 -4.45 3.38
CA LYS A 224 16.31 -5.11 4.12
C LYS A 224 16.59 -5.21 5.62
N THR A 225 17.71 -5.82 6.01
CA THR A 225 18.05 -6.03 7.41
C THR A 225 18.23 -4.71 8.17
N VAL A 226 18.76 -3.68 7.49
CA VAL A 226 18.84 -2.33 8.08
C VAL A 226 17.44 -1.79 8.35
N LEU A 227 16.52 -1.90 7.38
CA LEU A 227 15.12 -1.50 7.55
C LEU A 227 14.43 -2.30 8.67
N LEU A 228 14.69 -3.61 8.78
CA LEU A 228 14.14 -4.42 9.88
C LEU A 228 14.60 -3.91 11.24
N ARG A 229 15.89 -3.56 11.39
CA ARG A 229 16.40 -2.95 12.62
C ARG A 229 15.79 -1.57 12.90
N GLU A 230 15.56 -0.76 11.87
CA GLU A 230 14.86 0.53 12.01
C GLU A 230 13.39 0.33 12.44
N ILE A 231 12.72 -0.69 11.90
CA ILE A 231 11.38 -1.10 12.32
C ILE A 231 11.38 -1.53 13.79
N LEU A 232 12.38 -2.32 14.20
CA LEU A 232 12.53 -2.73 15.60
C LEU A 232 12.66 -1.54 16.56
N VAL A 233 13.35 -0.45 16.16
CA VAL A 233 13.41 0.78 16.99
C VAL A 233 12.02 1.29 17.35
N GLY A 234 11.09 1.27 16.41
CA GLY A 234 9.72 1.71 16.67
C GLY A 234 8.86 0.69 17.41
N LEU A 235 9.09 -0.62 17.17
CA LEU A 235 8.25 -1.67 17.72
C LEU A 235 8.66 -2.11 19.12
N ALA A 236 9.95 -2.33 19.37
CA ALA A 236 10.45 -2.96 20.59
C ALA A 236 10.14 -2.16 21.87
N LYS A 237 9.78 -0.87 21.73
CA LYS A 237 9.36 -0.03 22.84
C LYS A 237 7.93 -0.33 23.33
N LYS A 238 7.05 -0.84 22.46
CA LYS A 238 5.61 -1.04 22.75
C LYS A 238 5.11 -2.44 22.39
N CYS A 239 5.94 -3.30 21.79
CA CYS A 239 5.54 -4.60 21.30
C CYS A 239 6.46 -5.69 21.85
N VAL A 240 5.90 -6.86 22.07
CA VAL A 240 6.70 -8.08 22.26
C VAL A 240 7.15 -8.56 20.89
N VAL A 241 8.46 -8.78 20.70
CA VAL A 241 9.01 -9.15 19.40
C VAL A 241 9.82 -10.45 19.49
N TYR A 242 9.50 -11.38 18.60
CA TYR A 242 10.21 -12.64 18.40
C TYR A 242 10.94 -12.59 17.06
N LEU A 243 12.23 -12.90 17.07
CA LEU A 243 13.14 -12.73 15.94
C LEU A 243 13.66 -14.07 15.44
N GLY A 244 13.47 -14.34 14.14
CA GLY A 244 14.06 -15.47 13.44
C GLY A 244 15.16 -15.00 12.48
N ASP A 245 16.39 -15.53 12.63
CA ASP A 245 17.55 -15.22 11.79
C ASP A 245 18.24 -16.52 11.32
N PRO A 246 17.73 -17.18 10.27
CA PRO A 246 18.29 -18.44 9.78
C PRO A 246 19.70 -18.30 9.20
N LYS A 247 20.19 -17.10 8.97
CA LYS A 247 21.58 -16.83 8.54
C LYS A 247 22.56 -16.62 9.68
N ARG A 248 22.07 -16.49 10.91
CA ARG A 248 22.87 -16.24 12.12
C ARG A 248 23.77 -15.01 12.03
N ALA A 249 23.31 -13.95 11.38
CA ALA A 249 24.15 -12.81 11.07
C ALA A 249 23.73 -11.54 11.84
N ASP A 250 22.52 -11.10 11.64
CA ASP A 250 22.14 -9.73 11.95
C ASP A 250 21.34 -9.58 13.25
N PHE A 251 20.51 -10.58 13.62
CA PHE A 251 19.71 -10.53 14.84
C PHE A 251 20.32 -11.29 16.01
N VAL A 252 21.21 -12.25 15.75
CA VAL A 252 21.82 -13.06 16.82
C VAL A 252 22.44 -12.21 17.93
N PRO A 253 23.22 -11.15 17.64
CA PRO A 253 23.77 -10.30 18.69
C PRO A 253 22.73 -9.54 19.52
N LEU A 254 21.51 -9.38 19.00
CA LEU A 254 20.41 -8.74 19.75
C LEU A 254 19.89 -9.64 20.88
N GLY A 255 20.11 -10.95 20.79
CA GLY A 255 19.72 -11.92 21.83
C GLY A 255 20.40 -11.72 23.17
N ASP A 256 21.54 -11.01 23.19
CA ASP A 256 22.27 -10.67 24.43
C ASP A 256 21.61 -9.48 25.16
N LEU A 257 20.77 -8.70 24.47
CA LEU A 257 20.05 -7.60 25.07
C LEU A 257 18.83 -8.09 25.87
N ASP A 258 18.60 -7.52 27.03
CA ASP A 258 17.55 -7.96 27.96
C ASP A 258 16.16 -7.97 27.31
N ILE A 259 15.85 -6.97 26.47
CA ILE A 259 14.56 -6.87 25.79
C ILE A 259 14.28 -8.03 24.83
N PHE A 260 15.33 -8.66 24.26
CA PHE A 260 15.21 -9.76 23.28
C PHE A 260 15.68 -11.11 23.84
N LYS A 261 16.15 -11.16 25.08
CA LYS A 261 16.66 -12.37 25.71
C LYS A 261 15.62 -13.51 25.65
N GLY A 262 16.02 -14.66 25.06
CA GLY A 262 15.13 -15.81 24.85
C GLY A 262 14.09 -15.64 23.74
N ARG A 263 14.18 -14.56 22.92
CA ARG A 263 13.25 -14.27 21.81
C ARG A 263 13.94 -14.17 20.45
N VAL A 264 15.22 -14.57 20.37
CA VAL A 264 15.99 -14.63 19.11
C VAL A 264 16.32 -16.07 18.80
N PHE A 265 15.89 -16.53 17.63
CA PHE A 265 16.02 -17.91 17.17
C PHE A 265 16.75 -17.96 15.83
N PHE A 266 17.65 -18.91 15.65
CA PHE A 266 18.46 -19.01 14.44
C PHE A 266 18.54 -20.43 13.86
N GLU A 267 18.29 -21.47 14.66
CA GLU A 267 18.16 -22.84 14.15
C GLU A 267 16.79 -22.99 13.48
N LYS A 268 16.74 -23.70 12.36
CA LYS A 268 15.50 -23.86 11.59
C LYS A 268 14.38 -24.56 12.37
N GLU A 269 14.74 -25.53 13.22
CA GLU A 269 13.82 -26.24 14.11
C GLU A 269 13.28 -25.31 15.20
N ASP A 270 14.15 -24.47 15.78
CA ASP A 270 13.78 -23.50 16.80
C ASP A 270 12.91 -22.38 16.21
N ILE A 271 13.19 -21.94 14.97
CA ILE A 271 12.33 -20.98 14.27
C ILE A 271 10.95 -21.59 13.98
N ALA A 272 10.89 -22.86 13.55
CA ALA A 272 9.61 -23.53 13.35
C ALA A 272 8.82 -23.66 14.66
N LYS A 273 9.51 -24.00 15.76
CA LYS A 273 8.91 -24.01 17.10
C LYS A 273 8.45 -22.62 17.54
N MET A 274 9.25 -21.57 17.31
CA MET A 274 8.86 -20.18 17.59
C MET A 274 7.56 -19.82 16.88
N VAL A 275 7.35 -20.23 15.61
CA VAL A 275 6.09 -20.00 14.87
C VAL A 275 4.93 -20.74 15.55
N ALA A 276 5.13 -22.01 15.96
CA ALA A 276 4.12 -22.78 16.66
C ALA A 276 3.77 -22.18 18.03
N ASP A 277 4.76 -21.79 18.82
CA ASP A 277 4.58 -21.14 20.14
C ASP A 277 3.88 -19.76 19.97
N PHE A 278 4.20 -19.02 18.92
CA PHE A 278 3.54 -17.77 18.60
C PHE A 278 2.05 -17.98 18.23
N LYS A 279 1.74 -19.05 17.48
CA LYS A 279 0.36 -19.45 17.23
C LYS A 279 -0.36 -19.81 18.52
N GLN A 280 0.27 -20.57 19.40
CA GLN A 280 -0.32 -20.90 20.69
C GLN A 280 -0.56 -19.65 21.54
N THR A 281 0.39 -18.73 21.59
CA THR A 281 0.25 -17.42 22.24
C THR A 281 -0.96 -16.65 21.67
N MET A 282 -1.14 -16.66 20.36
CA MET A 282 -2.31 -16.06 19.71
C MET A 282 -3.62 -16.70 20.21
N ASN A 283 -3.67 -18.02 20.33
CA ASN A 283 -4.86 -18.74 20.83
C ASN A 283 -5.12 -18.43 22.30
N ASN A 284 -4.09 -18.42 23.15
CA ASN A 284 -4.20 -18.06 24.57
C ASN A 284 -4.77 -16.63 24.73
N ARG A 285 -4.36 -15.69 23.86
CA ARG A 285 -4.92 -14.33 23.84
C ARG A 285 -6.40 -14.32 23.44
N TYR A 286 -6.83 -15.17 22.50
CA TYR A 286 -8.24 -15.32 22.18
C TYR A 286 -9.05 -15.82 23.38
N ASP A 287 -8.54 -16.81 24.11
CA ASP A 287 -9.20 -17.35 25.29
C ASP A 287 -9.30 -16.33 26.41
N TYR A 288 -8.22 -15.57 26.67
CA TYR A 288 -8.23 -14.44 27.60
C TYR A 288 -9.27 -13.39 27.21
N MET A 289 -9.26 -12.92 25.97
CA MET A 289 -10.20 -11.91 25.49
C MET A 289 -11.64 -12.37 25.58
N ARG A 290 -11.91 -13.65 25.27
CA ARG A 290 -13.25 -14.25 25.41
C ARG A 290 -13.71 -14.31 26.87
N ALA A 291 -12.81 -14.66 27.77
CA ALA A 291 -13.10 -14.68 29.20
C ALA A 291 -13.42 -13.26 29.72
N GLU A 292 -12.61 -12.27 29.36
CA GLU A 292 -12.85 -10.88 29.72
C GLU A 292 -14.13 -10.32 29.09
N MET A 293 -14.41 -10.62 27.84
CA MET A 293 -15.67 -10.25 27.17
C MET A 293 -16.89 -10.75 27.96
N LYS A 294 -16.86 -12.04 28.38
CA LYS A 294 -17.94 -12.62 29.20
C LYS A 294 -18.08 -11.93 30.56
N LYS A 295 -16.97 -11.64 31.25
CA LYS A 295 -16.98 -10.91 32.53
C LYS A 295 -17.59 -9.51 32.39
N ARG A 296 -17.32 -8.82 31.25
CA ARG A 296 -17.88 -7.49 30.96
C ARG A 296 -19.32 -7.52 30.48
N GLY A 297 -19.89 -8.71 30.20
CA GLY A 297 -21.23 -8.88 29.64
C GLY A 297 -21.38 -8.40 28.20
N GLU A 298 -20.27 -8.28 27.49
CA GLU A 298 -20.24 -7.88 26.07
C GLU A 298 -20.68 -9.03 25.19
N ARG A 299 -21.32 -8.73 24.05
CA ARG A 299 -21.82 -9.75 23.10
C ARG A 299 -20.87 -9.99 21.95
N GLU A 300 -20.02 -9.02 21.63
CA GLU A 300 -19.06 -9.06 20.52
C GLU A 300 -17.65 -8.97 21.05
N LEU A 301 -16.74 -9.73 20.46
CA LEU A 301 -15.32 -9.68 20.80
C LEU A 301 -14.69 -8.42 20.19
N GLY A 302 -14.25 -7.51 21.04
CA GLY A 302 -13.50 -6.31 20.67
C GLY A 302 -12.10 -6.62 20.16
N ARG A 303 -11.29 -5.61 19.95
CA ARG A 303 -9.90 -5.75 19.53
C ARG A 303 -8.95 -5.82 20.73
N PHE A 304 -7.76 -6.38 20.52
CA PHE A 304 -6.75 -6.62 21.56
C PHE A 304 -6.50 -5.42 22.49
N TYR A 305 -6.45 -4.21 21.96
CA TYR A 305 -6.20 -3.00 22.74
C TYR A 305 -7.35 -2.64 23.69
N GLU A 306 -8.57 -3.08 23.41
CA GLU A 306 -9.74 -2.88 24.29
C GLU A 306 -9.65 -3.74 25.55
N TYR A 307 -8.83 -4.80 25.49
CA TYR A 307 -8.52 -5.71 26.59
C TYR A 307 -7.17 -5.45 27.25
N GLY A 308 -6.52 -4.32 26.93
CA GLY A 308 -5.23 -3.94 27.52
C GLY A 308 -4.04 -4.77 27.02
N LEU A 309 -4.16 -5.44 25.88
CA LEU A 309 -3.09 -6.25 25.31
C LEU A 309 -2.20 -5.39 24.40
N GLU A 310 -0.88 -5.56 24.52
CA GLU A 310 0.10 -4.98 23.61
C GLU A 310 0.28 -5.85 22.36
N PRO A 311 0.69 -5.29 21.20
CA PRO A 311 0.92 -6.09 20.01
C PRO A 311 2.06 -7.10 20.19
N ASN A 312 1.89 -8.30 19.62
CA ASN A 312 2.94 -9.30 19.45
C ASN A 312 3.42 -9.32 18.01
N ILE A 313 4.71 -9.38 17.81
CA ILE A 313 5.35 -9.38 16.50
C ILE A 313 6.20 -10.62 16.30
N LEU A 314 5.93 -11.38 15.27
CA LEU A 314 6.80 -12.42 14.74
C LEU A 314 7.56 -11.85 13.56
N MET A 315 8.88 -11.71 13.64
CA MET A 315 9.73 -11.18 12.59
C MET A 315 10.76 -12.20 12.13
N VAL A 316 10.78 -12.53 10.85
CA VAL A 316 11.78 -13.47 10.28
C VAL A 316 12.51 -12.78 9.14
N ASP A 317 13.84 -12.68 9.24
CA ASP A 317 14.70 -12.26 8.13
C ASP A 317 15.07 -13.46 7.25
N GLU A 318 15.33 -13.24 5.98
CA GLU A 318 15.74 -14.22 4.97
C GLU A 318 14.87 -15.49 4.91
N TRP A 319 13.56 -15.29 4.83
CA TRP A 319 12.57 -16.37 4.75
C TRP A 319 12.88 -17.41 3.67
N ASN A 320 13.41 -16.99 2.50
CA ASN A 320 13.81 -17.93 1.44
C ASN A 320 14.89 -18.92 1.92
N ALA A 321 15.85 -18.46 2.72
CA ALA A 321 16.91 -19.34 3.25
C ALA A 321 16.34 -20.36 4.25
N LEU A 322 15.38 -19.93 5.08
CA LEU A 322 14.69 -20.82 6.01
C LEU A 322 13.92 -21.91 5.24
N MET A 323 13.10 -21.53 4.27
CA MET A 323 12.30 -22.47 3.48
C MET A 323 13.16 -23.45 2.69
N ALA A 324 14.25 -22.98 2.06
CA ALA A 324 15.20 -23.84 1.37
C ALA A 324 15.84 -24.87 2.32
N SER A 325 16.11 -24.52 3.58
CA SER A 325 16.67 -25.42 4.57
C SER A 325 15.65 -26.44 5.10
N LEU A 326 14.37 -26.07 5.19
CA LEU A 326 13.28 -26.92 5.67
C LEU A 326 12.73 -27.85 4.60
N ASN A 327 12.89 -27.57 3.31
CA ASN A 327 12.44 -28.43 2.22
C ASN A 327 13.01 -29.87 2.29
N ARG A 328 14.11 -30.06 2.96
CA ARG A 328 14.66 -31.40 3.27
C ARG A 328 13.83 -32.16 4.31
N ASN A 329 12.98 -31.45 5.07
CA ASN A 329 12.04 -32.02 6.03
C ASN A 329 10.64 -31.43 5.79
N ALA A 330 10.01 -31.88 4.72
CA ALA A 330 8.72 -31.35 4.23
C ALA A 330 7.61 -31.30 5.32
N LYS A 331 7.64 -32.22 6.30
CA LYS A 331 6.64 -32.26 7.38
C LYS A 331 6.74 -31.01 8.28
N ILE A 332 7.93 -30.63 8.72
CA ILE A 332 8.14 -29.44 9.58
C ILE A 332 7.84 -28.17 8.80
N GLY A 333 8.34 -28.07 7.56
CA GLY A 333 8.09 -26.90 6.71
C GLY A 333 6.62 -26.71 6.37
N GLY A 334 5.91 -27.79 6.07
CA GLY A 334 4.47 -27.76 5.82
C GLY A 334 3.68 -27.29 7.03
N GLN A 335 3.94 -27.85 8.21
CA GLN A 335 3.26 -27.46 9.44
C GLN A 335 3.54 -25.99 9.78
N MET A 336 4.77 -25.51 9.62
CA MET A 336 5.12 -24.11 9.87
C MET A 336 4.36 -23.16 8.92
N ILE A 337 4.18 -23.53 7.66
CA ILE A 337 3.39 -22.76 6.70
C ILE A 337 1.92 -22.71 7.13
N ASP A 338 1.33 -23.82 7.56
CA ASP A 338 -0.05 -23.88 8.03
C ASP A 338 -0.24 -23.04 9.31
N ASP A 339 0.69 -23.13 10.26
CA ASP A 339 0.67 -22.33 11.47
C ASP A 339 0.77 -20.83 11.15
N LEU A 340 1.68 -20.46 10.25
CA LEU A 340 1.84 -19.09 9.80
C LEU A 340 0.57 -18.56 9.08
N LEU A 341 -0.08 -19.40 8.28
CA LEU A 341 -1.33 -19.06 7.61
C LEU A 341 -2.43 -18.77 8.64
N GLU A 342 -2.53 -19.59 9.69
CA GLU A 342 -3.50 -19.37 10.75
C GLU A 342 -3.26 -18.05 11.49
N ILE A 343 -2.00 -17.74 11.81
CA ILE A 343 -1.60 -16.48 12.43
C ILE A 343 -1.98 -15.29 11.54
N ILE A 344 -1.68 -15.35 10.25
CA ILE A 344 -1.96 -14.28 9.29
C ILE A 344 -3.47 -14.05 9.14
N LEU A 345 -4.27 -15.11 9.12
CA LEU A 345 -5.72 -15.00 8.95
C LEU A 345 -6.46 -14.53 10.22
N LYS A 346 -5.96 -14.89 11.40
CA LYS A 346 -6.65 -14.64 12.67
C LYS A 346 -5.95 -13.60 13.57
N GLY A 347 -4.66 -13.41 13.45
CA GLY A 347 -3.85 -12.64 14.39
C GLY A 347 -4.26 -11.19 14.60
N ARG A 348 -4.80 -10.53 13.57
CA ARG A 348 -5.23 -9.13 13.62
C ARG A 348 -6.14 -8.81 14.82
N GLN A 349 -7.10 -9.69 15.14
CA GLN A 349 -8.06 -9.45 16.21
C GLN A 349 -7.39 -9.38 17.59
N VAL A 350 -6.40 -10.24 17.81
CA VAL A 350 -5.70 -10.37 19.10
C VAL A 350 -4.36 -9.67 19.15
N GLY A 351 -4.03 -8.87 18.12
CA GLY A 351 -2.80 -8.10 18.05
C GLY A 351 -1.54 -8.92 17.77
N SER A 352 -1.66 -10.05 17.05
CA SER A 352 -0.54 -10.89 16.64
C SER A 352 -0.21 -10.64 15.18
N TYR A 353 0.98 -10.09 14.90
CA TYR A 353 1.38 -9.65 13.56
C TYR A 353 2.65 -10.33 13.09
N VAL A 354 2.79 -10.49 11.80
CA VAL A 354 3.93 -11.14 11.14
C VAL A 354 4.66 -10.15 10.26
N ILE A 355 5.98 -10.16 10.32
CA ILE A 355 6.89 -9.45 9.42
C ILE A 355 7.81 -10.50 8.79
N LEU A 356 7.76 -10.64 7.48
CA LEU A 356 8.67 -11.51 6.74
C LEU A 356 9.56 -10.68 5.83
N ALA A 357 10.86 -10.96 5.85
CA ALA A 357 11.79 -10.41 4.89
C ALA A 357 12.36 -11.52 4.00
N MET A 358 12.43 -11.24 2.69
CA MET A 358 12.88 -12.21 1.70
C MET A 358 13.48 -11.53 0.47
N GLN A 359 14.19 -12.33 -0.35
CA GLN A 359 14.77 -11.78 -1.57
C GLN A 359 13.76 -11.65 -2.70
N LYS A 360 12.90 -12.63 -2.88
CA LYS A 360 11.83 -12.66 -3.88
C LYS A 360 10.69 -13.53 -3.38
N PRO A 361 9.42 -13.06 -3.42
CA PRO A 361 8.28 -13.81 -2.92
C PRO A 361 7.79 -14.81 -3.99
N THR A 362 8.58 -15.87 -4.22
CA THR A 362 8.20 -16.96 -5.13
C THR A 362 7.09 -17.79 -4.53
N TYR A 363 6.30 -18.44 -5.37
CA TYR A 363 5.21 -19.31 -4.91
C TYR A 363 5.69 -20.46 -4.01
N ASP A 364 6.87 -21.03 -4.32
CA ASP A 364 7.43 -22.14 -3.58
C ASP A 364 7.88 -21.75 -2.16
N ASP A 365 8.34 -20.50 -1.97
CA ASP A 365 8.80 -20.01 -0.67
C ASP A 365 7.68 -19.34 0.13
N LEU A 366 6.75 -18.66 -0.55
CA LEU A 366 5.63 -17.95 0.07
C LEU A 366 4.36 -18.17 -0.76
N PRO A 367 3.53 -19.15 -0.39
CA PRO A 367 2.26 -19.41 -1.07
C PRO A 367 1.41 -18.16 -1.22
N THR A 368 0.71 -18.03 -2.35
CA THR A 368 -0.13 -16.86 -2.66
C THR A 368 -1.10 -16.50 -1.54
N LYS A 369 -1.69 -17.52 -0.89
CA LYS A 369 -2.60 -17.32 0.25
C LYS A 369 -1.96 -16.58 1.44
N LEU A 370 -0.67 -16.80 1.70
CA LEU A 370 0.05 -16.07 2.74
C LEU A 370 0.35 -14.65 2.28
N ARG A 371 0.94 -14.51 1.07
CA ARG A 371 1.36 -13.24 0.52
C ARG A 371 0.20 -12.24 0.40
N ASP A 372 -0.94 -12.68 -0.16
CA ASP A 372 -2.09 -11.80 -0.43
C ASP A 372 -2.81 -11.35 0.84
N ASN A 373 -2.57 -12.02 1.98
CA ASN A 373 -3.08 -11.62 3.29
C ASN A 373 -2.07 -10.81 4.13
N MET A 374 -0.84 -10.66 3.67
CA MET A 374 0.11 -9.69 4.21
C MET A 374 -0.16 -8.35 3.51
N MET A 375 -0.90 -7.45 4.18
CA MET A 375 -1.49 -6.30 3.49
C MET A 375 -0.50 -5.17 3.18
N HIS A 376 0.60 -5.04 3.93
CA HIS A 376 1.60 -4.00 3.67
C HIS A 376 2.87 -4.60 3.10
N HIS A 377 3.31 -4.08 1.95
CA HIS A 377 4.50 -4.57 1.26
C HIS A 377 5.52 -3.45 1.10
N ILE A 378 6.79 -3.77 1.33
CA ILE A 378 7.93 -2.86 1.08
C ILE A 378 8.95 -3.58 0.22
N SER A 379 9.39 -2.95 -0.86
CA SER A 379 10.57 -3.39 -1.60
C SER A 379 11.78 -2.53 -1.25
N MET A 380 12.96 -3.14 -1.15
CA MET A 380 14.21 -2.45 -0.87
C MET A 380 15.24 -2.70 -1.97
N GLY A 381 15.88 -1.63 -2.43
CA GLY A 381 16.84 -1.71 -3.53
C GLY A 381 16.16 -1.98 -4.88
N ARG A 382 16.89 -2.62 -5.79
CA ARG A 382 16.41 -2.95 -7.14
C ARG A 382 15.86 -4.38 -7.19
N LEU A 383 14.66 -4.53 -7.71
CA LEU A 383 14.08 -5.83 -8.08
C LEU A 383 13.98 -5.95 -9.61
N SER A 384 13.79 -7.16 -10.10
CA SER A 384 13.33 -7.40 -11.47
C SER A 384 11.86 -6.99 -11.63
N ASP A 385 11.40 -6.77 -12.86
CA ASP A 385 9.99 -6.43 -13.11
C ASP A 385 9.05 -7.49 -12.55
N SER A 386 9.39 -8.78 -12.73
CA SER A 386 8.65 -9.90 -12.10
C SER A 386 8.69 -9.86 -10.58
N GLY A 387 9.80 -9.42 -9.97
CA GLY A 387 9.91 -9.23 -8.53
C GLY A 387 8.97 -8.14 -8.00
N TYR A 388 8.90 -7.01 -8.70
CA TYR A 388 7.95 -5.94 -8.36
C TYR A 388 6.50 -6.39 -8.53
N GLN A 389 6.17 -7.10 -9.61
CA GLN A 389 4.83 -7.62 -9.84
C GLN A 389 4.42 -8.63 -8.76
N MET A 390 5.31 -9.56 -8.40
CA MET A 390 5.06 -10.51 -7.30
C MET A 390 4.88 -9.81 -5.96
N THR A 391 5.58 -8.69 -5.74
CA THR A 391 5.52 -7.95 -4.47
C THR A 391 4.26 -7.09 -4.38
N PHE A 392 3.88 -6.37 -5.44
CA PHE A 392 2.84 -5.32 -5.37
C PHE A 392 1.56 -5.63 -6.15
N GLY A 393 1.50 -6.77 -6.85
CA GLY A 393 0.32 -7.18 -7.61
C GLY A 393 0.18 -6.48 -8.98
N ASP A 394 -0.90 -6.84 -9.67
CA ASP A 394 -1.17 -6.44 -11.06
C ASP A 394 -1.56 -4.96 -11.19
N GLU A 395 -2.08 -4.32 -10.16
CA GLU A 395 -2.38 -2.89 -10.14
C GLU A 395 -1.14 -2.04 -10.42
N ASN A 396 0.04 -2.60 -10.18
CA ASN A 396 1.32 -1.97 -10.42
C ASN A 396 1.97 -2.35 -11.76
N ALA A 397 1.30 -3.15 -12.62
CA ALA A 397 1.84 -3.61 -13.90
C ALA A 397 2.26 -2.47 -14.85
N ASN A 398 1.58 -1.32 -14.78
CA ASN A 398 1.88 -0.14 -15.58
C ASN A 398 2.77 0.88 -14.87
N LYS A 399 3.20 0.62 -13.63
CA LYS A 399 4.10 1.50 -12.88
C LYS A 399 5.55 1.26 -13.28
N LYS A 400 6.28 2.34 -13.54
CA LYS A 400 7.73 2.29 -13.79
C LYS A 400 8.47 2.38 -12.47
N PHE A 401 8.95 1.24 -11.96
CA PHE A 401 9.79 1.19 -10.78
C PHE A 401 11.20 1.67 -11.13
N ARG A 402 11.50 2.93 -10.80
CA ARG A 402 12.79 3.56 -11.09
C ARG A 402 13.79 3.23 -10.00
N PHE A 403 15.00 2.89 -10.39
CA PHE A 403 16.11 2.76 -9.46
C PHE A 403 17.05 3.96 -9.61
N ILE A 404 17.11 4.82 -8.60
CA ILE A 404 17.97 6.01 -8.58
C ILE A 404 19.08 5.76 -7.56
N GLU A 405 20.32 5.61 -8.04
CA GLU A 405 21.48 5.42 -7.18
C GLU A 405 22.06 6.73 -6.64
N ARG A 406 21.87 7.82 -7.37
CA ARG A 406 22.45 9.12 -7.03
C ARG A 406 21.42 10.23 -7.18
N LEU A 407 21.33 11.07 -6.15
CA LEU A 407 20.60 12.33 -6.18
C LEU A 407 21.61 13.47 -6.07
N ASN A 408 21.58 14.40 -7.03
CA ASN A 408 22.52 15.54 -7.09
C ASN A 408 23.98 15.11 -6.94
N GLY A 409 24.37 14.01 -7.62
CA GLY A 409 25.72 13.45 -7.60
C GLY A 409 26.10 12.62 -6.37
N LYS A 410 25.30 12.65 -5.30
CA LYS A 410 25.53 11.88 -4.06
C LYS A 410 24.82 10.52 -4.12
N LYS A 411 25.51 9.47 -3.70
CA LYS A 411 24.92 8.13 -3.60
C LYS A 411 23.82 8.12 -2.52
N VAL A 412 22.69 7.51 -2.83
CA VAL A 412 21.53 7.41 -1.94
C VAL A 412 21.33 5.96 -1.56
N TYR A 413 21.14 5.71 -0.27
CA TYR A 413 20.90 4.39 0.29
C TYR A 413 19.47 4.29 0.84
N GLY A 414 18.96 3.07 0.99
CA GLY A 414 17.66 2.81 1.59
C GLY A 414 16.47 3.15 0.70
N ARG A 415 16.66 3.26 -0.62
CA ARG A 415 15.56 3.49 -1.55
C ARG A 415 14.82 2.21 -1.86
N GLY A 416 13.52 2.31 -1.95
CA GLY A 416 12.60 1.24 -2.30
C GLY A 416 11.21 1.77 -2.65
N TYR A 417 10.24 0.90 -2.53
CA TYR A 417 8.82 1.23 -2.70
C TYR A 417 8.01 0.65 -1.55
N SER A 418 6.95 1.31 -1.16
CA SER A 418 6.01 0.86 -0.14
C SER A 418 4.60 0.92 -0.69
N GLY A 419 3.80 -0.11 -0.46
CA GLY A 419 2.42 -0.17 -0.92
C GLY A 419 1.55 -1.08 -0.07
N ILE A 420 0.26 -0.83 -0.10
CA ILE A 420 -0.75 -1.74 0.40
C ILE A 420 -1.12 -2.67 -0.76
N PHE A 421 -1.21 -3.98 -0.50
CA PHE A 421 -1.57 -4.95 -1.53
C PHE A 421 -2.89 -4.55 -2.22
N GLY A 422 -2.91 -4.60 -3.55
CA GLY A 422 -4.05 -4.15 -4.35
C GLY A 422 -4.11 -2.63 -4.59
N LEU A 423 -3.11 -1.85 -4.14
CA LEU A 423 -3.00 -0.42 -4.40
C LEU A 423 -1.66 -0.07 -5.06
N PRO A 424 -1.56 1.09 -5.74
CA PRO A 424 -0.30 1.54 -6.30
C PRO A 424 0.78 1.73 -5.23
N ALA A 425 1.96 1.14 -5.45
CA ALA A 425 3.11 1.34 -4.59
C ALA A 425 3.70 2.74 -4.79
N GLN A 426 4.15 3.38 -3.72
CA GLN A 426 4.79 4.70 -3.73
C GLN A 426 6.28 4.59 -3.44
N GLU A 427 7.06 5.53 -3.97
CA GLU A 427 8.50 5.62 -3.69
C GLU A 427 8.73 5.81 -2.19
N PHE A 428 9.67 5.06 -1.65
CA PHE A 428 9.99 5.04 -0.24
C PHE A 428 11.50 5.15 -0.04
N TYR A 429 11.90 5.86 0.99
CA TYR A 429 13.26 5.84 1.51
C TYR A 429 13.20 5.44 2.98
N ALA A 430 13.88 4.33 3.30
CA ALA A 430 14.07 3.87 4.67
C ALA A 430 14.61 4.99 5.55
N PRO A 431 14.33 5.02 6.85
CA PRO A 431 14.83 6.02 7.78
C PRO A 431 16.34 6.26 7.65
N ASN A 432 16.82 7.44 7.96
CA ASN A 432 18.22 7.79 7.77
C ASN A 432 19.03 7.45 9.01
N LEU A 433 20.09 6.67 8.83
CA LEU A 433 21.09 6.45 9.88
C LEU A 433 22.03 7.65 9.95
N THR A 434 21.97 8.41 11.02
CA THR A 434 22.90 9.52 11.26
C THR A 434 24.26 9.00 11.67
N LYS A 435 25.30 9.78 11.41
CA LYS A 435 26.67 9.37 11.79
C LYS A 435 26.74 9.16 13.32
N GLY A 436 27.19 7.99 13.75
CA GLY A 436 27.29 7.62 15.16
C GLY A 436 26.01 6.99 15.74
N PHE A 437 24.98 6.76 14.95
CA PHE A 437 23.80 6.04 15.42
C PHE A 437 24.13 4.55 15.64
N SER A 438 23.79 4.04 16.82
CA SER A 438 23.92 2.65 17.22
C SER A 438 22.55 2.09 17.59
N PHE A 439 22.15 0.99 16.95
CA PHE A 439 20.93 0.27 17.31
C PHE A 439 21.00 -0.32 18.71
N PHE A 440 22.18 -0.82 19.12
CA PHE A 440 22.37 -1.39 20.45
C PHE A 440 22.14 -0.35 21.55
N ASP A 441 22.76 0.82 21.43
CA ASP A 441 22.59 1.91 22.40
C ASP A 441 21.11 2.32 22.56
N VAL A 442 20.35 2.27 21.45
CA VAL A 442 18.90 2.56 21.50
C VAL A 442 18.17 1.44 22.21
N PHE A 443 18.41 0.19 21.89
CA PHE A 443 17.70 -0.95 22.46
C PHE A 443 18.03 -1.15 23.96
N GLU A 444 19.25 -0.84 24.40
CA GLU A 444 19.64 -0.86 25.83
C GLU A 444 18.80 0.13 26.67
N THR A 445 18.26 1.17 26.07
CA THR A 445 17.36 2.12 26.78
C THR A 445 15.93 1.60 26.96
N TYR A 446 15.56 0.47 26.32
CA TYR A 446 14.19 -0.03 26.36
C TYR A 446 14.01 -1.07 27.46
N SER A 447 12.87 -1.04 28.11
CA SER A 447 12.50 -2.05 29.10
C SER A 447 11.89 -3.26 28.40
N ARG A 448 12.18 -4.46 28.93
CA ARG A 448 11.56 -5.70 28.49
C ARG A 448 10.05 -5.65 28.72
N ILE A 449 9.27 -6.05 27.72
CA ILE A 449 7.83 -6.22 27.81
C ILE A 449 7.55 -7.71 28.03
N GLU A 450 6.89 -8.03 29.13
CA GLU A 450 6.49 -9.38 29.45
C GLU A 450 5.23 -9.79 28.68
N ASN A 451 5.09 -11.07 28.36
CA ASN A 451 3.94 -11.61 27.66
C ASN A 451 3.37 -12.80 28.45
N PRO A 452 2.37 -12.56 29.31
CA PRO A 452 1.78 -13.60 30.16
C PRO A 452 1.02 -14.68 29.37
N HIS A 453 0.86 -14.52 28.07
CA HIS A 453 0.16 -15.47 27.21
C HIS A 453 1.10 -16.45 26.47
N GLU A 454 2.41 -16.36 26.67
CA GLU A 454 3.38 -17.32 26.15
C GLU A 454 3.13 -18.72 26.73
N PRO A 455 3.30 -19.82 25.95
CA PRO A 455 3.01 -21.20 26.40
C PRO A 455 3.78 -21.62 27.66
N ASN A 456 4.97 -21.08 27.90
CA ASN A 456 5.84 -21.43 29.02
C ASN A 456 6.15 -20.20 29.91
N TYR A 457 5.21 -19.25 30.00
CA TYR A 457 5.41 -18.09 30.84
C TYR A 457 5.49 -18.47 32.32
N GLN A 458 6.68 -18.41 32.89
CA GLN A 458 6.90 -18.45 34.33
C GLN A 458 6.95 -17.01 34.82
N GLY A 459 5.79 -16.46 35.14
CA GLY A 459 5.70 -15.13 35.77
C GLY A 459 6.54 -15.11 37.04
N GLY A 460 7.23 -13.99 37.32
CA GLY A 460 7.78 -13.72 38.63
C GLY A 460 6.63 -13.69 39.64
N VAL A 461 6.39 -14.82 40.27
CA VAL A 461 5.45 -14.92 41.38
C VAL A 461 6.22 -14.41 42.59
N ASP A 462 5.94 -13.16 43.00
CA ASP A 462 6.05 -12.84 44.40
C ASP A 462 5.05 -13.77 45.09
N SER A 463 5.64 -14.73 45.82
CA SER A 463 4.92 -15.72 46.60
C SER A 463 4.13 -15.03 47.69
N GLU A 464 2.82 -14.92 47.48
CA GLU A 464 1.82 -14.98 48.59
C GLU A 464 0.43 -15.05 47.96
N ASP A 465 -0.33 -16.10 48.38
CA ASP A 465 -1.72 -16.41 48.04
C ASP A 465 -2.01 -17.29 46.79
N VAL A 466 -1.54 -18.53 46.85
CA VAL A 466 -2.23 -19.65 46.20
C VAL A 466 -2.82 -20.54 47.28
N VAL A 467 -4.07 -20.38 47.54
CA VAL A 467 -4.89 -21.41 48.23
C VAL A 467 -4.96 -22.59 47.26
N GLU A 468 -4.35 -23.70 47.68
CA GLU A 468 -4.53 -25.02 47.08
C GLU A 468 -6.04 -25.37 47.08
N ASN A 469 -6.59 -25.50 45.87
CA ASN A 469 -7.69 -26.40 45.62
C ASN A 469 -7.23 -27.36 44.52
N GLN A 470 -6.49 -28.37 44.95
CA GLN A 470 -6.41 -29.63 44.23
C GLN A 470 -7.73 -30.37 44.46
N ASP A 471 -8.63 -30.27 43.53
CA ASP A 471 -9.62 -31.32 43.31
C ASP A 471 -9.22 -32.02 42.01
N ASP A 472 -8.74 -33.24 42.23
CA ASP A 472 -8.49 -34.25 41.21
C ASP A 472 -9.76 -34.43 40.36
N ILE A 473 -9.73 -33.94 39.14
CA ILE A 473 -10.64 -34.41 38.10
C ILE A 473 -9.89 -35.42 37.26
N ALA A 474 -10.04 -36.68 37.66
CA ALA A 474 -9.69 -37.82 36.82
C ALA A 474 -10.34 -37.63 35.44
N LEU A 475 -9.56 -37.77 34.40
CA LEU A 475 -10.02 -37.94 33.04
C LEU A 475 -10.79 -39.25 32.97
N ASP A 476 -12.12 -39.18 33.04
CA ASP A 476 -13.00 -40.27 32.68
C ASP A 476 -13.16 -40.27 31.15
N ASP A 477 -12.54 -41.28 30.56
CA ASP A 477 -12.59 -41.60 29.13
C ASP A 477 -13.95 -42.26 28.77
N SER A 478 -15.06 -41.69 29.18
CA SER A 478 -16.37 -42.17 28.73
C SER A 478 -17.48 -41.12 28.92
N ILE A 479 -17.55 -40.18 28.01
CA ILE A 479 -18.82 -39.49 27.77
C ILE A 479 -19.36 -40.00 26.44
N ASP A 480 -20.05 -41.13 26.52
CA ASP A 480 -21.08 -41.54 25.57
C ASP A 480 -22.15 -40.44 25.54
N LEU A 481 -22.14 -39.62 24.52
CA LEU A 481 -23.29 -38.80 24.18
C LEU A 481 -24.36 -39.75 23.63
N PRO A 482 -25.58 -39.70 24.15
CA PRO A 482 -26.64 -40.56 23.67
C PRO A 482 -26.93 -40.28 22.21
N VAL A 483 -26.59 -41.22 21.35
CA VAL A 483 -27.09 -41.30 19.99
C VAL A 483 -28.57 -41.62 20.09
N GLN A 484 -29.40 -40.57 20.12
CA GLN A 484 -30.79 -40.76 19.75
C GLN A 484 -30.85 -40.96 18.25
N SER A 485 -31.04 -42.20 17.86
CA SER A 485 -31.39 -42.62 16.52
C SER A 485 -32.69 -41.92 16.08
N LEU A 486 -32.56 -40.90 15.28
CA LEU A 486 -33.59 -40.45 14.34
C LEU A 486 -33.25 -41.10 13.00
N SER A 487 -33.83 -42.22 12.75
CA SER A 487 -34.01 -42.79 11.42
C SER A 487 -34.83 -41.81 10.60
N ASP A 488 -34.30 -41.50 9.40
CA ASP A 488 -34.79 -40.74 8.24
C ASP A 488 -34.08 -39.41 8.00
N SER A 489 -32.79 -39.47 7.61
CA SER A 489 -32.11 -38.36 6.95
C SER A 489 -30.92 -38.84 6.09
N SER A 490 -31.10 -39.87 5.29
CA SER A 490 -30.05 -40.45 4.46
C SER A 490 -29.73 -39.66 3.16
N ASP A 491 -30.43 -38.54 2.87
CA ASP A 491 -30.32 -37.87 1.57
C ASP A 491 -30.05 -36.37 1.59
N LEU A 492 -29.56 -35.81 2.70
CA LEU A 492 -29.20 -34.39 2.77
C LEU A 492 -27.69 -34.21 2.55
N LYS A 493 -27.33 -33.49 1.50
CA LYS A 493 -25.93 -33.13 1.16
C LYS A 493 -25.58 -31.73 1.63
N THR A 494 -24.31 -31.50 1.93
CA THR A 494 -23.80 -30.16 2.21
C THR A 494 -23.36 -29.47 0.91
N ILE A 495 -23.29 -28.11 0.90
CA ILE A 495 -22.72 -27.37 -0.24
C ILE A 495 -21.30 -27.85 -0.57
N PHE A 496 -20.54 -28.29 0.44
CA PHE A 496 -19.19 -28.80 0.25
C PHE A 496 -19.16 -30.15 -0.49
N GLU A 497 -20.11 -31.03 -0.22
CA GLU A 497 -20.24 -32.32 -0.94
C GLU A 497 -20.67 -32.10 -2.38
N LEU A 498 -21.62 -31.18 -2.64
CA LEU A 498 -22.02 -30.81 -3.97
C LEU A 498 -20.84 -30.16 -4.76
N SER A 499 -20.04 -29.33 -4.10
CA SER A 499 -18.88 -28.69 -4.75
C SER A 499 -17.85 -29.69 -5.27
N LYS A 500 -17.73 -30.84 -4.62
CA LYS A 500 -16.87 -31.94 -5.07
C LYS A 500 -17.45 -32.75 -6.22
N SER A 501 -18.79 -32.88 -6.28
CA SER A 501 -19.44 -33.67 -7.35
C SER A 501 -19.45 -32.93 -8.70
N ILE A 502 -19.63 -31.60 -8.69
CA ILE A 502 -19.79 -30.79 -9.91
C ILE A 502 -18.55 -29.97 -10.30
N ASP A 503 -17.44 -30.16 -9.60
CA ASP A 503 -16.16 -29.42 -9.82
C ASP A 503 -16.33 -27.88 -9.85
N LYS A 504 -17.20 -27.35 -9.00
CA LYS A 504 -17.42 -25.91 -8.84
C LYS A 504 -17.04 -25.50 -7.42
N SER A 505 -16.51 -24.28 -7.24
CA SER A 505 -16.09 -23.81 -5.92
C SER A 505 -17.30 -23.60 -4.99
N PHE A 506 -17.08 -23.80 -3.68
CA PHE A 506 -18.08 -23.52 -2.64
C PHE A 506 -18.68 -22.11 -2.76
N GLY A 507 -17.84 -21.12 -3.10
CA GLY A 507 -18.27 -19.73 -3.28
C GLY A 507 -19.21 -19.53 -4.48
N GLN A 508 -18.98 -20.24 -5.57
CA GLN A 508 -19.86 -20.20 -6.76
C GLN A 508 -21.23 -20.78 -6.44
N ILE A 509 -21.29 -21.95 -5.81
CA ILE A 509 -22.56 -22.59 -5.43
C ILE A 509 -23.33 -21.72 -4.44
N LYS A 510 -22.65 -21.18 -3.42
CA LYS A 510 -23.27 -20.28 -2.46
C LYS A 510 -23.81 -19.00 -3.12
N ASN A 511 -23.09 -18.44 -4.09
CA ASN A 511 -23.56 -17.26 -4.82
C ASN A 511 -24.85 -17.54 -5.61
N VAL A 512 -24.95 -18.71 -6.24
CA VAL A 512 -26.16 -19.12 -6.98
C VAL A 512 -27.32 -19.30 -6.01
N ILE A 513 -27.10 -19.97 -4.87
CA ILE A 513 -28.10 -20.11 -3.80
C ILE A 513 -28.58 -18.75 -3.31
N ASP A 514 -27.65 -17.82 -3.04
CA ASP A 514 -27.99 -16.46 -2.61
C ASP A 514 -28.79 -15.68 -3.66
N VAL A 515 -28.53 -15.90 -4.95
CA VAL A 515 -29.30 -15.29 -6.05
C VAL A 515 -30.71 -15.85 -6.11
N ILE A 516 -30.88 -17.16 -5.93
CA ILE A 516 -32.19 -17.83 -5.93
C ILE A 516 -33.02 -17.36 -4.73
N GLU A 517 -32.46 -17.33 -3.51
CA GLU A 517 -33.15 -16.90 -2.30
C GLU A 517 -33.52 -15.41 -2.34
N LYS A 518 -32.59 -14.54 -2.76
CA LYS A 518 -32.85 -13.08 -2.91
C LYS A 518 -33.85 -12.74 -4.00
N GLY A 519 -33.95 -13.59 -5.03
CA GLY A 519 -34.95 -13.49 -6.06
C GLY A 519 -36.34 -13.95 -5.60
N GLY A 520 -36.45 -14.60 -4.44
CA GLY A 520 -37.70 -15.17 -3.90
C GLY A 520 -38.17 -16.43 -4.64
N PHE A 521 -37.29 -17.08 -5.41
CA PHE A 521 -37.68 -18.23 -6.23
C PHE A 521 -37.77 -19.55 -5.43
N LYS A 522 -36.81 -19.76 -4.49
CA LYS A 522 -36.80 -20.95 -3.62
C LYS A 522 -36.01 -20.65 -2.34
N GLU A 523 -36.46 -21.18 -1.21
CA GLU A 523 -35.71 -21.19 0.06
C GLU A 523 -35.07 -22.56 0.30
N PHE A 524 -33.78 -22.58 0.66
CA PHE A 524 -33.07 -23.81 0.96
C PHE A 524 -33.13 -24.13 2.46
N LYS A 525 -33.25 -25.42 2.79
CA LYS A 525 -33.27 -25.88 4.19
C LYS A 525 -31.96 -25.52 4.90
N ARG A 526 -32.05 -25.22 6.19
CA ARG A 526 -30.90 -24.93 7.02
C ARG A 526 -30.90 -25.80 8.27
N ASP A 527 -29.76 -26.45 8.50
CA ASP A 527 -29.47 -27.15 9.75
C ASP A 527 -28.34 -26.38 10.47
N ASN A 528 -28.56 -26.03 11.75
CA ASN A 528 -27.63 -25.24 12.58
C ASN A 528 -27.10 -23.97 11.87
N GLY A 529 -27.96 -23.29 11.08
CA GLY A 529 -27.62 -22.08 10.33
C GLY A 529 -26.82 -22.32 9.03
N LYS A 530 -26.52 -23.59 8.69
CA LYS A 530 -25.87 -23.96 7.42
C LYS A 530 -26.91 -24.51 6.45
N VAL A 531 -26.79 -24.14 5.18
CA VAL A 531 -27.62 -24.68 4.10
C VAL A 531 -27.35 -26.18 3.93
N VAL A 532 -28.41 -26.98 3.93
CA VAL A 532 -28.38 -28.40 3.58
C VAL A 532 -29.26 -28.62 2.35
N LEU A 533 -28.77 -29.42 1.42
CA LEU A 533 -29.36 -29.62 0.11
C LEU A 533 -30.00 -30.99 0.01
N THR A 534 -31.25 -31.04 -0.44
CA THR A 534 -31.90 -32.26 -0.84
C THR A 534 -31.35 -32.75 -2.18
N GLU A 535 -31.66 -33.97 -2.59
CA GLU A 535 -31.28 -34.50 -3.90
C GLU A 535 -31.85 -33.63 -5.04
N GLU A 536 -33.06 -33.13 -4.89
CA GLU A 536 -33.71 -32.21 -5.82
C GLU A 536 -32.97 -30.85 -5.89
N ASP A 537 -32.48 -30.34 -4.75
CA ASP A 537 -31.68 -29.10 -4.71
C ASP A 537 -30.35 -29.29 -5.43
N CYS A 538 -29.73 -30.46 -5.28
CA CYS A 538 -28.48 -30.78 -5.97
C CYS A 538 -28.69 -30.82 -7.50
N LEU A 539 -29.74 -31.54 -7.96
CA LEU A 539 -30.06 -31.60 -9.40
C LEU A 539 -30.41 -30.24 -9.99
N LEU A 540 -31.14 -29.42 -9.24
CA LEU A 540 -31.44 -28.04 -9.65
C LEU A 540 -30.18 -27.22 -9.83
N LEU A 541 -29.28 -27.26 -8.87
CA LEU A 541 -28.03 -26.49 -8.92
C LEU A 541 -27.09 -27.00 -10.04
N GLU A 542 -26.97 -28.31 -10.20
CA GLU A 542 -26.21 -28.92 -11.31
C GLU A 542 -26.77 -28.47 -12.68
N GLY A 543 -28.06 -28.55 -12.90
CA GLY A 543 -28.71 -28.13 -14.14
C GLY A 543 -28.55 -26.63 -14.43
N LEU A 544 -28.54 -25.79 -13.39
CA LEU A 544 -28.27 -24.36 -13.52
C LEU A 544 -26.82 -24.08 -13.93
N PHE A 545 -25.85 -24.81 -13.36
CA PHE A 545 -24.44 -24.65 -13.73
C PHE A 545 -24.18 -25.11 -15.16
N ASP A 546 -24.73 -26.24 -15.58
CA ASP A 546 -24.61 -26.75 -16.95
C ASP A 546 -25.22 -25.79 -17.98
N SER A 547 -26.37 -25.21 -17.64
CA SER A 547 -27.05 -24.25 -18.51
C SER A 547 -26.28 -22.92 -18.60
N PHE A 548 -25.61 -22.51 -17.51
CA PHE A 548 -24.86 -21.25 -17.46
C PHE A 548 -23.57 -21.29 -18.28
N GLU A 549 -22.97 -22.46 -18.51
CA GLU A 549 -21.74 -22.57 -19.31
C GLU A 549 -21.94 -22.10 -20.77
N ASN A 550 -23.15 -22.16 -21.28
CA ASN A 550 -23.50 -21.72 -22.64
C ASN A 550 -24.39 -20.45 -22.66
N PHE A 551 -24.47 -19.73 -21.55
CA PHE A 551 -25.34 -18.57 -21.39
C PHE A 551 -24.56 -17.26 -21.36
N ASP A 552 -24.87 -16.33 -22.24
CA ASP A 552 -24.24 -15.01 -22.35
C ASP A 552 -25.01 -13.98 -21.53
N GLY A 553 -24.91 -14.07 -20.19
CA GLY A 553 -25.64 -13.21 -19.26
C GLY A 553 -25.20 -13.35 -17.80
N THR A 554 -25.98 -12.78 -16.90
CA THR A 554 -25.73 -12.84 -15.45
C THR A 554 -26.47 -13.99 -14.78
N TRP A 555 -25.99 -14.48 -13.62
CA TRP A 555 -26.70 -15.47 -12.82
C TRP A 555 -28.14 -15.08 -12.47
N LYS A 556 -28.40 -13.78 -12.26
CA LYS A 556 -29.75 -13.28 -11.97
C LYS A 556 -30.70 -13.46 -13.14
N GLU A 557 -30.24 -13.21 -14.36
CA GLU A 557 -31.02 -13.40 -15.58
C GLU A 557 -31.27 -14.89 -15.85
N MET A 558 -30.26 -15.71 -15.67
CA MET A 558 -30.37 -17.16 -15.86
C MET A 558 -31.37 -17.81 -14.90
N VAL A 559 -31.27 -17.50 -13.61
CA VAL A 559 -32.18 -17.98 -12.57
C VAL A 559 -33.61 -17.53 -12.86
N SER A 560 -33.80 -16.27 -13.23
CA SER A 560 -35.14 -15.77 -13.61
C SER A 560 -35.73 -16.54 -14.78
N ILE A 561 -34.95 -16.79 -15.84
CA ILE A 561 -35.40 -17.55 -17.03
C ILE A 561 -35.72 -18.99 -16.66
N HIS A 562 -34.94 -19.61 -15.78
CA HIS A 562 -35.15 -21.00 -15.37
C HIS A 562 -36.47 -21.15 -14.60
N PHE A 563 -36.73 -20.34 -13.62
CA PHE A 563 -37.93 -20.38 -12.80
C PHE A 563 -39.18 -19.82 -13.52
N ASP A 564 -39.04 -18.90 -14.48
CA ASP A 564 -40.18 -18.46 -15.31
C ASP A 564 -40.62 -19.53 -16.34
N ARG A 565 -39.71 -20.43 -16.77
CA ARG A 565 -40.08 -21.57 -17.63
C ARG A 565 -40.88 -22.65 -16.92
N ASP A 566 -40.63 -22.87 -15.63
CA ASP A 566 -41.37 -23.86 -14.84
C ASP A 566 -42.78 -23.37 -14.45
N ALA A 567 -43.05 -22.07 -14.53
CA ALA A 567 -44.40 -21.51 -14.36
C ALA A 567 -45.30 -21.65 -15.59
N PHE A 568 -44.78 -22.15 -16.72
CA PHE A 568 -45.51 -22.41 -17.97
C PHE A 568 -45.66 -23.87 -18.34
N ASN A 569 -45.21 -24.83 -17.51
CA ASN A 569 -45.50 -26.24 -17.57
C ASN A 569 -46.31 -26.66 -16.34
#